data_fe08cc17bde4fc70df9d9726e2f2e5af
#
_entry.id   fe08cc17bde4fc70df9d9726e2f2e5af
#
_cell.length_a   1.000
_cell.length_b   1.000
_cell.length_c   1.000
_cell.angle_alpha   90.00
_cell.angle_beta   90.00
_cell.angle_gamma   90.00
#
_symmetry.space_group_name_H-M   'P 1'
#
loop_
_entity.id
_entity.type
_entity.pdbx_description
1 polymer ?
#
loop_
_entity_poly.entity_id
_entity_poly.type
_entity_poly.pdbx_seq_one_letter_code
_entity_poly.pdbx_strand_id
1 'polypeptide(L)'
;MLFDIKELIYGPAYDRCAIYDCALSVFEDKDFIPFYILENQETPPDFDSVFRFLESEGLCRICENGIFITERGRLKILRGGYTRALLIERLTTLSVIIAIFGAIAGGALYFIGV
;
A
#
# COMPACT_ATOMS: atom_id res chain seq x y z
N MET A 1 3.31 6.41 -27.98
CA MET A 1 3.25 5.55 -26.80
C MET A 1 2.47 6.27 -25.70
N LEU A 2 1.38 5.71 -25.34
CA LEU A 2 0.58 6.28 -24.28
C LEU A 2 1.01 5.68 -22.95
N PHE A 3 1.89 6.37 -22.26
CA PHE A 3 2.27 6.01 -20.92
C PHE A 3 1.23 6.60 -19.97
N ASP A 4 0.34 5.76 -19.44
CA ASP A 4 -0.68 6.21 -18.52
C ASP A 4 -0.09 6.31 -17.12
N ILE A 5 0.07 7.54 -16.62
CA ILE A 5 0.58 7.81 -15.29
C ILE A 5 -0.35 7.22 -14.23
N LYS A 6 -1.67 7.19 -14.49
CA LYS A 6 -2.63 6.55 -13.58
C LYS A 6 -2.38 5.05 -13.44
N GLU A 7 -2.08 4.35 -14.54
CA GLU A 7 -1.74 2.94 -14.48
C GLU A 7 -0.46 2.69 -13.69
N LEU A 8 0.53 3.58 -13.84
CA LEU A 8 1.77 3.47 -13.08
C LEU A 8 1.54 3.65 -11.58
N ILE A 9 0.69 4.60 -11.18
CA ILE A 9 0.43 4.94 -9.78
C ILE A 9 -0.68 4.06 -9.20
N TYR A 10 -1.78 3.85 -9.95
CA TYR A 10 -3.01 3.22 -9.50
C TYR A 10 -3.29 1.86 -10.16
N GLY A 11 -2.26 1.16 -10.63
CA GLY A 11 -2.41 -0.15 -11.26
C GLY A 11 -2.86 -1.27 -10.30
N PRO A 12 -2.79 -2.54 -10.73
CA PRO A 12 -3.25 -3.69 -9.91
C PRO A 12 -2.60 -3.76 -8.53
N ALA A 13 -1.38 -3.28 -8.38
CA ALA A 13 -0.70 -3.22 -7.07
C ALA A 13 -1.40 -2.25 -6.13
N TYR A 14 -1.91 -1.13 -6.63
CA TYR A 14 -2.68 -0.18 -5.84
C TYR A 14 -4.00 -0.81 -5.36
N ASP A 15 -4.70 -1.53 -6.22
CA ASP A 15 -5.95 -2.19 -5.86
C ASP A 15 -5.75 -3.20 -4.74
N ARG A 16 -4.67 -3.98 -4.78
CA ARG A 16 -4.31 -4.90 -3.70
C ARG A 16 -3.99 -4.17 -2.41
N CYS A 17 -3.22 -3.09 -2.48
CA CYS A 17 -2.91 -2.25 -1.33
C CYS A 17 -4.17 -1.64 -0.71
N ALA A 18 -5.13 -1.21 -1.53
CA ALA A 18 -6.41 -0.69 -1.06
C ALA A 18 -7.22 -1.75 -0.31
N ILE A 19 -7.20 -3.01 -0.75
CA ILE A 19 -7.84 -4.13 -0.05
C ILE A 19 -7.18 -4.37 1.30
N TYR A 20 -5.86 -4.37 1.37
CA TYR A 20 -5.12 -4.52 2.62
C TYR A 20 -5.39 -3.36 3.59
N ASP A 21 -5.46 -2.14 3.10
CA ASP A 21 -5.78 -0.96 3.91
C ASP A 21 -7.22 -1.01 4.41
N CYS A 22 -8.15 -1.48 3.59
CA CYS A 22 -9.53 -1.70 4.00
C CYS A 22 -9.61 -2.70 5.15
N ALA A 23 -8.87 -3.80 5.07
CA ALA A 23 -8.78 -4.79 6.15
C ALA A 23 -8.17 -4.19 7.42
N LEU A 24 -7.11 -3.39 7.30
CA LEU A 24 -6.49 -2.72 8.45
C LEU A 24 -7.40 -1.66 9.07
N SER A 25 -8.27 -1.03 8.30
CA SER A 25 -9.16 0.03 8.78
C SER A 25 -10.16 -0.46 9.84
N VAL A 26 -10.47 -1.74 9.86
CA VAL A 26 -11.35 -2.31 10.89
C VAL A 26 -10.75 -2.23 12.29
N PHE A 27 -9.43 -2.04 12.39
CA PHE A 27 -8.71 -1.89 13.65
C PHE A 27 -8.44 -0.44 14.07
N GLU A 28 -9.01 0.56 13.38
CA GLU A 28 -8.75 1.97 13.71
C GLU A 28 -9.03 2.31 15.16
N ASP A 29 -10.15 1.83 15.69
CA ASP A 29 -10.59 2.10 17.07
C ASP A 29 -10.51 0.87 17.98
N LYS A 30 -10.00 -0.27 17.46
CA LYS A 30 -10.03 -1.55 18.17
C LYS A 30 -8.72 -2.30 18.00
N ASP A 31 -8.33 -3.00 19.06
CA ASP A 31 -7.15 -3.87 19.02
C ASP A 31 -7.50 -5.32 18.69
N PHE A 32 -8.77 -5.69 18.84
CA PHE A 32 -9.26 -7.05 18.61
C PHE A 32 -10.64 -7.01 17.94
N ILE A 33 -10.83 -7.87 16.94
CA ILE A 33 -12.11 -8.02 16.25
C ILE A 33 -12.50 -9.49 16.25
N PRO A 34 -13.66 -9.84 16.86
CA PRO A 34 -14.20 -11.20 16.80
C PRO A 34 -14.61 -11.58 15.39
N PHE A 35 -14.51 -12.84 15.02
CA PHE A 35 -14.93 -13.33 13.70
C PHE A 35 -16.39 -13.05 13.38
N TYR A 36 -17.29 -13.10 14.38
CA TYR A 36 -18.72 -12.87 14.12
C TYR A 36 -19.01 -11.46 13.64
N ILE A 37 -18.21 -10.46 14.05
CA ILE A 37 -18.35 -9.08 13.55
C ILE A 37 -17.89 -9.00 12.10
N LEU A 38 -16.81 -9.71 11.75
CA LEU A 38 -16.29 -9.74 10.39
C LEU A 38 -17.24 -10.42 9.41
N GLU A 39 -17.93 -11.48 9.84
CA GLU A 39 -18.91 -12.17 9.04
C GLU A 39 -20.14 -11.32 8.69
N ASN A 40 -20.47 -10.35 9.54
CA ASN A 40 -21.62 -9.47 9.36
C ASN A 40 -21.30 -8.19 8.57
N GLN A 41 -20.03 -7.93 8.24
CA GLN A 41 -19.63 -6.79 7.44
C GLN A 41 -19.51 -7.17 5.96
N GLU A 42 -19.73 -6.19 5.07
CA GLU A 42 -19.39 -6.35 3.66
C GLU A 42 -17.89 -6.47 3.52
N THR A 43 -17.39 -7.69 3.52
CA THR A 43 -15.98 -7.98 3.40
C THR A 43 -15.62 -8.34 1.97
N PRO A 44 -14.38 -8.06 1.51
CA PRO A 44 -13.92 -8.53 0.22
C PRO A 44 -13.99 -10.04 0.10
N PRO A 45 -14.21 -10.61 -1.11
CA PRO A 45 -14.37 -12.05 -1.30
C PRO A 45 -13.22 -12.91 -0.77
N ASP A 46 -11.98 -12.37 -0.73
CA ASP A 46 -10.79 -13.08 -0.29
C ASP A 46 -10.31 -12.65 1.11
N PHE A 47 -11.26 -12.44 1.99
CA PHE A 47 -11.00 -11.96 3.35
C PHE A 47 -9.96 -12.80 4.11
N ASP A 48 -10.07 -14.13 4.08
CA ASP A 48 -9.13 -15.03 4.74
C ASP A 48 -7.71 -14.86 4.19
N SER A 49 -7.57 -14.76 2.87
CA SER A 49 -6.28 -14.56 2.22
C SER A 49 -5.64 -13.24 2.63
N VAL A 50 -6.44 -12.18 2.73
CA VAL A 50 -5.98 -10.84 3.11
C VAL A 50 -5.43 -10.86 4.53
N PHE A 51 -6.17 -11.41 5.50
CA PHE A 51 -5.72 -11.46 6.88
C PHE A 51 -4.53 -12.41 7.09
N ARG A 52 -4.44 -13.51 6.35
CA ARG A 52 -3.27 -14.38 6.36
C ARG A 52 -2.03 -13.66 5.83
N PHE A 53 -2.19 -12.87 4.78
CA PHE A 53 -1.10 -12.02 4.28
C PHE A 53 -0.65 -11.02 5.34
N LEU A 54 -1.59 -10.31 5.98
CA LEU A 54 -1.27 -9.35 7.04
C LEU A 54 -0.58 -10.02 8.22
N GLU A 55 -0.99 -11.23 8.58
CA GLU A 55 -0.32 -12.02 9.62
C GLU A 55 1.11 -12.37 9.22
N SER A 56 1.33 -12.78 7.96
CA SER A 56 2.68 -13.08 7.46
C SER A 56 3.60 -11.88 7.50
N GLU A 57 3.06 -10.67 7.34
CA GLU A 57 3.79 -9.41 7.46
C GLU A 57 3.98 -8.97 8.91
N GLY A 58 3.42 -9.69 9.87
CA GLY A 58 3.51 -9.37 11.30
C GLY A 58 2.62 -8.23 11.74
N LEU A 59 1.61 -7.86 10.94
CA LEU A 59 0.72 -6.73 11.23
C LEU A 59 -0.48 -7.13 12.07
N CYS A 60 -0.88 -8.39 12.04
CA CYS A 60 -1.95 -8.91 12.88
C CYS A 60 -1.66 -10.34 13.30
N ARG A 61 -2.47 -10.85 14.24
CA ARG A 61 -2.40 -12.23 14.73
C ARG A 61 -3.78 -12.83 14.69
N ILE A 62 -3.92 -13.94 13.97
CA ILE A 62 -5.18 -14.68 13.88
C ILE A 62 -5.24 -15.66 15.05
N CYS A 63 -6.32 -15.58 15.83
CA CYS A 63 -6.60 -16.43 16.98
C CYS A 63 -7.89 -17.22 16.76
N GLU A 64 -8.25 -18.12 17.68
CA GLU A 64 -9.44 -18.96 17.57
C GLU A 64 -10.75 -18.14 17.51
N ASN A 65 -10.82 -17.04 18.23
CA ASN A 65 -12.03 -16.22 18.39
C ASN A 65 -12.05 -14.97 17.51
N GLY A 66 -10.93 -14.60 16.91
CA GLY A 66 -10.85 -13.37 16.14
C GLY A 66 -9.43 -13.00 15.77
N ILE A 67 -9.23 -11.74 15.46
CA ILE A 67 -7.96 -11.21 14.97
C ILE A 67 -7.52 -10.05 15.85
N PHE A 68 -6.27 -10.11 16.33
CA PHE A 68 -5.63 -9.02 17.07
C PHE A 68 -4.72 -8.23 16.12
N ILE A 69 -4.72 -6.90 16.27
CA ILE A 69 -3.70 -6.09 15.62
C ILE A 69 -2.43 -6.12 16.47
N THR A 70 -1.26 -6.18 15.82
CA THR A 70 0.02 -6.06 16.48
C THR A 70 0.43 -4.60 16.60
N GLU A 71 1.44 -4.32 17.41
CA GLU A 71 2.03 -2.98 17.48
C GLU A 71 2.55 -2.53 16.12
N ARG A 72 3.17 -3.45 15.36
CA ARG A 72 3.63 -3.20 14.00
C ARG A 72 2.48 -2.86 13.05
N GLY A 73 1.33 -3.55 13.20
CA GLY A 73 0.11 -3.25 12.45
C GLY A 73 -0.43 -1.86 12.77
N ARG A 74 -0.44 -1.48 14.04
CA ARG A 74 -0.86 -0.15 14.48
C ARG A 74 0.03 0.94 13.87
N LEU A 75 1.34 0.75 13.87
CA LEU A 75 2.28 1.66 13.22
C LEU A 75 2.04 1.77 11.72
N LYS A 76 1.71 0.66 11.06
CA LYS A 76 1.38 0.67 9.63
C LYS A 76 0.18 1.53 9.33
N ILE A 77 -0.88 1.43 10.14
CA ILE A 77 -2.08 2.28 10.04
C ILE A 77 -1.70 3.75 10.22
N LEU A 78 -0.93 4.08 11.24
CA LEU A 78 -0.52 5.45 11.53
C LEU A 78 0.33 6.07 10.41
N ARG A 79 1.09 5.25 9.68
CA ARG A 79 1.90 5.69 8.54
C ARG A 79 1.10 5.80 7.23
N GLY A 80 -0.21 5.57 7.26
CA GLY A 80 -1.08 5.69 6.10
C GLY A 80 -1.29 4.38 5.32
N GLY A 81 -0.83 3.25 5.84
CA GLY A 81 -1.08 1.93 5.27
C GLY A 81 -0.25 1.61 4.02
N TYR A 82 -0.70 0.63 3.27
CA TYR A 82 -0.01 0.13 2.07
C TYR A 82 -0.12 1.07 0.88
N THR A 83 -1.27 1.70 0.68
CA THR A 83 -1.48 2.60 -0.46
C THR A 83 -0.56 3.80 -0.39
N ARG A 84 -0.39 4.39 0.78
CA ARG A 84 0.51 5.52 0.95
C ARG A 84 1.97 5.13 0.72
N ALA A 85 2.39 3.98 1.22
CA ALA A 85 3.74 3.46 1.00
C ALA A 85 4.00 3.21 -0.50
N LEU A 86 3.03 2.62 -1.20
CA LEU A 86 3.11 2.40 -2.64
C LEU A 86 3.19 3.72 -3.41
N LEU A 87 2.36 4.69 -3.07
CA LEU A 87 2.36 6.00 -3.73
C LEU A 87 3.69 6.72 -3.53
N ILE A 88 4.24 6.69 -2.32
CA ILE A 88 5.55 7.29 -2.04
C ILE A 88 6.64 6.60 -2.86
N GLU A 89 6.64 5.27 -2.93
CA GLU A 89 7.59 4.51 -3.73
C GLU A 89 7.48 4.87 -5.21
N ARG A 90 6.26 4.92 -5.76
CA ARG A 90 6.02 5.25 -7.17
C ARG A 90 6.41 6.69 -7.49
N LEU A 91 6.09 7.64 -6.62
CA LEU A 91 6.48 9.03 -6.79
C LEU A 91 7.99 9.23 -6.70
N THR A 92 8.66 8.51 -5.80
CA THR A 92 10.12 8.53 -5.70
C THR A 92 10.76 7.98 -6.97
N THR A 93 10.27 6.86 -7.50
CA THR A 93 10.76 6.29 -8.76
C THR A 93 10.56 7.28 -9.91
N LEU A 94 9.40 7.91 -10.01
CA LEU A 94 9.12 8.91 -11.03
C LEU A 94 10.05 10.12 -10.90
N SER A 95 10.31 10.60 -9.70
CA SER A 95 11.25 11.70 -9.44
C SER A 95 12.67 11.36 -9.89
N VAL A 96 13.14 10.15 -9.63
CA VAL A 96 14.46 9.68 -10.08
C VAL A 96 14.53 9.65 -11.60
N ILE A 97 13.51 9.13 -12.28
CA ILE A 97 13.44 9.11 -13.75
C ILE A 97 13.50 10.53 -14.31
N ILE A 98 12.71 11.45 -13.78
CA ILE A 98 12.69 12.85 -14.20
C ILE A 98 14.07 13.50 -14.00
N ALA A 99 14.72 13.24 -12.87
CA ALA A 99 16.03 13.77 -12.59
C ALA A 99 17.09 13.26 -13.57
N ILE A 100 17.05 11.97 -13.93
CA ILE A 100 17.95 11.37 -14.92
C ILE A 100 17.74 12.02 -16.29
N PHE A 101 16.50 12.14 -16.76
CA PHE A 101 16.20 12.79 -18.03
C PHE A 101 16.60 14.26 -18.03
N GLY A 102 16.36 14.97 -16.94
CA GLY A 102 16.80 16.37 -16.80
C GLY A 102 18.32 16.52 -16.86
N ALA A 103 19.06 15.65 -16.23
CA ALA A 103 20.51 15.65 -16.26
C ALA A 103 21.05 15.37 -17.67
N ILE A 104 20.47 14.40 -18.39
CA ILE A 104 20.85 14.09 -19.76
C ILE A 104 20.56 15.29 -20.68
N ALA A 105 19.37 15.87 -20.62
CA ALA A 105 19.00 17.03 -21.40
C ALA A 105 19.89 18.24 -21.11
N GLY A 106 20.19 18.51 -19.84
CA GLY A 106 21.09 19.58 -19.42
C GLY A 106 22.50 19.37 -19.93
N GLY A 107 23.02 18.14 -19.84
CA GLY A 107 24.34 17.78 -20.39
C GLY A 107 24.41 17.93 -21.89
N ALA A 108 23.39 17.48 -22.62
CA ALA A 108 23.32 17.65 -24.06
C ALA A 108 23.30 19.13 -24.47
N LEU A 109 22.51 19.95 -23.80
CA LEU A 109 22.47 21.39 -24.05
C LEU A 109 23.81 22.07 -23.75
N TYR A 110 24.51 21.65 -22.73
CA TYR A 110 25.83 22.17 -22.40
C TYR A 110 26.83 21.88 -23.54
N PHE A 111 26.85 20.68 -24.08
CA PHE A 111 27.70 20.32 -25.20
C PHE A 111 27.34 21.04 -26.50
N ILE A 112 26.07 21.25 -26.77
CA ILE A 112 25.58 21.95 -27.96
C ILE A 112 25.80 23.46 -27.84
N GLY A 113 25.70 24.02 -26.63
CA GLY A 113 25.86 25.45 -26.37
C GLY A 113 27.30 25.95 -26.36
N VAL A 114 28.25 25.04 -26.42
CA VAL A 114 29.66 25.35 -26.48
C VAL A 114 30.16 25.30 -27.91
#